data_285e4eaa1ad4d5b06c19134cbe868755
#
_entry.id   285e4eaa1ad4d5b06c19134cbe868755
#
_cell.length_a   1.000
_cell.length_b   1.000
_cell.length_c   1.000
_cell.angle_alpha   90.00
_cell.angle_beta   90.00
_cell.angle_gamma   90.00
#
_symmetry.space_group_name_H-M   'P 1'
#
loop_
_entity.id
_entity.type
_entity.pdbx_description
1 polymer ?
#
loop_
_entity_poly.entity_id
_entity_poly.type
_entity_poly.pdbx_seq_one_letter_code
_entity_poly.pdbx_strand_id
1 'polypeptide(L)'
;MADARRATETKRVQTQLRPFRQGLALLAVGVGLAACDDLTRFKQERYECNLNMQGLVEVDMRSTSTGDQVTVTFSDETIAAVIMESNDSTFTLVKDNLIMRIDRESGTIRMTRGTRYVNIACTRTVFRM
;
A
#
# COMPACT_ATOMS: atom_id res chain seq x y z
N MET A 1 -40.23 -52.09 -25.90
CA MET A 1 -40.21 -51.46 -27.21
C MET A 1 -40.12 -49.94 -27.16
N ALA A 2 -40.28 -49.29 -26.03
CA ALA A 2 -40.16 -47.85 -25.90
C ALA A 2 -38.72 -47.33 -25.60
N ASP A 3 -37.82 -48.22 -25.22
CA ASP A 3 -36.49 -47.82 -24.75
C ASP A 3 -35.47 -47.48 -25.87
N ALA A 4 -35.72 -47.97 -27.08
CA ALA A 4 -34.81 -47.68 -28.19
C ALA A 4 -34.94 -46.25 -28.74
N ARG A 5 -36.00 -45.52 -28.41
CA ARG A 5 -36.23 -44.16 -28.88
C ARG A 5 -35.58 -43.10 -27.99
N ARG A 6 -35.22 -43.40 -26.80
CA ARG A 6 -34.59 -42.46 -25.87
C ARG A 6 -33.10 -42.26 -26.10
N ALA A 7 -32.45 -43.23 -26.69
CA ALA A 7 -30.99 -43.12 -26.91
C ALA A 7 -30.61 -42.16 -28.01
N THR A 8 -31.57 -41.79 -28.88
CA THR A 8 -31.29 -40.86 -29.99
C THR A 8 -31.40 -39.39 -29.61
N GLU A 9 -32.10 -39.08 -28.52
CA GLU A 9 -32.23 -37.67 -28.11
C GLU A 9 -31.00 -37.13 -27.36
N THR A 10 -30.26 -37.98 -26.69
CA THR A 10 -29.06 -37.55 -25.96
C THR A 10 -27.91 -37.13 -26.84
N LYS A 11 -27.86 -37.56 -28.07
CA LYS A 11 -26.80 -37.18 -29.00
C LYS A 11 -26.94 -35.75 -29.57
N ARG A 12 -28.13 -35.20 -29.56
CA ARG A 12 -28.37 -33.85 -30.10
C ARG A 12 -27.96 -32.75 -29.15
N VAL A 13 -27.88 -33.02 -27.86
CA VAL A 13 -27.53 -32.03 -26.86
C VAL A 13 -26.02 -31.75 -26.85
N GLN A 14 -25.21 -32.73 -27.24
CA GLN A 14 -23.76 -32.58 -27.22
C GLN A 14 -23.20 -31.67 -28.33
N THR A 15 -23.94 -31.49 -29.42
CA THR A 15 -23.50 -30.66 -30.52
C THR A 15 -23.70 -29.15 -30.27
N GLN A 16 -24.53 -28.80 -29.30
CA GLN A 16 -24.80 -27.39 -29.03
C GLN A 16 -23.79 -26.74 -28.07
N LEU A 17 -22.94 -27.51 -27.44
CA LEU A 17 -21.92 -26.98 -26.53
C LEU A 17 -20.65 -26.49 -27.23
N ARG A 18 -20.49 -26.73 -28.51
CA ARG A 18 -19.30 -26.34 -29.27
C ARG A 18 -19.13 -24.83 -29.47
N PRO A 19 -20.18 -24.02 -29.69
CA PRO A 19 -19.99 -22.60 -29.87
C PRO A 19 -19.66 -21.82 -28.61
N PHE A 20 -19.86 -22.42 -27.43
CA PHE A 20 -19.57 -21.76 -26.18
C PHE A 20 -18.08 -21.65 -25.85
N ARG A 21 -17.24 -22.51 -26.44
CA ARG A 21 -15.80 -22.49 -26.21
C ARG A 21 -15.07 -21.35 -26.92
N GLN A 22 -15.67 -20.80 -27.95
CA GLN A 22 -15.02 -19.69 -28.71
C GLN A 22 -15.29 -18.32 -28.08
N GLY A 23 -16.36 -18.17 -27.29
CA GLY A 23 -16.67 -16.91 -26.61
C GLY A 23 -15.84 -16.67 -25.34
N LEU A 24 -15.37 -17.73 -24.70
CA LEU A 24 -14.58 -17.63 -23.47
C LEU A 24 -13.11 -17.26 -23.70
N ALA A 25 -12.59 -17.54 -24.89
CA ALA A 25 -11.19 -17.21 -25.21
C ALA A 25 -10.97 -15.71 -25.45
N LEU A 26 -12.00 -14.98 -25.86
CA LEU A 26 -11.91 -13.54 -26.11
C LEU A 26 -12.01 -12.67 -24.85
N LEU A 27 -12.61 -13.21 -23.76
CA LEU A 27 -12.73 -12.50 -22.49
C LEU A 27 -11.45 -12.53 -21.65
N ALA A 28 -10.57 -13.51 -21.87
CA ALA A 28 -9.34 -13.64 -21.13
C ALA A 28 -8.25 -12.63 -21.50
N VAL A 29 -8.34 -12.04 -22.69
CA VAL A 29 -7.33 -11.09 -23.18
C VAL A 29 -7.53 -9.67 -22.64
N GLY A 30 -8.76 -9.33 -22.24
CA GLY A 30 -9.07 -8.00 -21.72
C GLY A 30 -8.65 -7.72 -20.27
N VAL A 31 -8.45 -8.77 -19.48
CA VAL A 31 -8.14 -8.62 -18.06
C VAL A 31 -6.65 -8.39 -17.79
N GLY A 32 -5.79 -8.77 -18.72
CA GLY A 32 -4.34 -8.63 -18.55
C GLY A 32 -3.80 -7.20 -18.70
N LEU A 33 -4.54 -6.30 -19.32
CA LEU A 33 -4.07 -4.93 -19.58
C LEU A 33 -4.36 -3.95 -18.44
N ALA A 34 -5.34 -4.26 -17.57
CA ALA A 34 -5.68 -3.39 -16.45
C ALA A 34 -4.71 -3.51 -15.25
N ALA A 35 -3.92 -4.59 -15.20
CA ALA A 35 -2.97 -4.82 -14.10
C ALA A 35 -1.66 -4.05 -14.22
N CYS A 36 -1.38 -3.43 -15.38
CA CYS A 36 -0.13 -2.71 -15.61
C CYS A 36 -0.14 -1.26 -15.12
N ASP A 37 -1.32 -0.68 -14.86
CA ASP A 37 -1.40 0.71 -14.43
C ASP A 37 -1.05 0.94 -12.94
N ASP A 38 -1.16 -0.10 -12.12
CA ASP A 38 -0.85 0.00 -10.68
C ASP A 38 0.66 -0.02 -10.35
N LEU A 39 1.50 -0.42 -11.29
CA LEU A 39 2.94 -0.57 -11.06
C LEU A 39 3.74 0.74 -11.20
N THR A 40 3.12 1.83 -11.66
CA THR A 40 3.84 3.06 -12.02
C THR A 40 3.67 4.22 -11.04
N ARG A 41 2.91 4.06 -9.95
CA ARG A 41 2.69 5.13 -8.98
C ARG A 41 3.62 5.02 -7.78
N PHE A 42 4.78 5.58 -7.91
CA PHE A 42 5.67 5.80 -6.77
C PHE A 42 5.26 7.07 -6.02
N LYS A 43 4.93 6.92 -4.74
CA LYS A 43 4.70 8.06 -3.85
C LYS A 43 5.76 8.05 -2.75
N GLN A 44 6.51 9.13 -2.65
CA GLN A 44 7.44 9.35 -1.55
C GLN A 44 6.94 10.54 -0.74
N GLU A 45 6.89 10.40 0.56
CA GLU A 45 6.60 11.48 1.49
C GLU A 45 7.85 11.81 2.31
N ARG A 46 8.09 13.08 2.50
CA ARG A 46 9.19 13.58 3.32
C ARG A 46 8.66 14.62 4.28
N TYR A 47 9.11 14.56 5.52
CA TYR A 47 8.79 15.50 6.57
C TYR A 47 10.08 16.19 7.04
N GLU A 48 10.21 17.46 6.75
CA GLU A 48 11.34 18.29 7.19
C GLU A 48 10.92 19.06 8.42
N CYS A 49 11.65 18.89 9.51
CA CYS A 49 11.26 19.40 10.82
C CYS A 49 12.00 20.72 11.15
N ASN A 50 11.27 21.61 11.82
CA ASN A 50 11.86 22.82 12.37
C ASN A 50 12.83 22.47 13.48
N LEU A 51 13.73 23.40 13.79
CA LEU A 51 14.66 23.25 14.93
C LEU A 51 13.88 22.86 16.20
N ASN A 52 14.31 21.80 16.85
CA ASN A 52 13.70 21.28 18.05
C ASN A 52 14.75 20.70 18.99
N MET A 53 14.39 20.59 20.27
CA MET A 53 15.32 20.11 21.30
C MET A 53 15.64 18.63 21.18
N GLN A 54 14.83 17.87 20.44
CA GLN A 54 15.04 16.43 20.23
C GLN A 54 16.01 16.14 19.11
N GLY A 55 16.37 17.17 18.33
CA GLY A 55 17.28 17.02 17.21
C GLY A 55 16.70 16.31 15.99
N LEU A 56 15.38 16.18 15.89
CA LEU A 56 14.74 15.57 14.74
C LEU A 56 14.86 16.53 13.54
N VAL A 57 15.47 16.04 12.46
CA VAL A 57 15.73 16.84 11.24
C VAL A 57 14.74 16.46 10.15
N GLU A 58 14.60 15.17 9.87
CA GLU A 58 13.84 14.72 8.70
C GLU A 58 13.32 13.28 8.91
N VAL A 59 12.15 13.01 8.34
CA VAL A 59 11.63 11.66 8.16
C VAL A 59 11.40 11.45 6.66
N ASP A 60 12.14 10.53 6.07
CA ASP A 60 12.05 10.20 4.65
C ASP A 60 11.35 8.85 4.46
N MET A 61 10.17 8.91 3.88
CA MET A 61 9.30 7.76 3.66
C MET A 61 9.24 7.43 2.17
N ARG A 62 10.11 6.57 1.72
CA ARG A 62 10.09 6.04 0.34
C ARG A 62 8.98 5.04 0.09
N SER A 63 8.47 4.45 1.16
CA SER A 63 7.30 3.58 1.16
C SER A 63 6.34 4.03 2.25
N THR A 64 5.05 3.80 2.03
CA THR A 64 3.99 4.12 2.97
C THR A 64 3.24 2.89 3.46
N SER A 65 3.77 1.70 3.17
CA SER A 65 3.14 0.42 3.53
C SER A 65 3.55 -0.04 4.92
N THR A 66 2.60 -0.59 5.67
CA THR A 66 2.86 -1.20 6.98
C THR A 66 3.91 -2.29 6.88
N GLY A 67 4.88 -2.29 7.79
CA GLY A 67 5.99 -3.23 7.84
C GLY A 67 7.25 -2.75 7.12
N ASP A 68 7.15 -1.71 6.30
CA ASP A 68 8.31 -1.15 5.60
C ASP A 68 9.14 -0.26 6.54
N GLN A 69 10.42 -0.11 6.19
CA GLN A 69 11.34 0.75 6.92
C GLN A 69 11.35 2.15 6.35
N VAL A 70 11.50 3.13 7.22
CA VAL A 70 11.68 4.53 6.90
C VAL A 70 12.95 5.07 7.53
N THR A 71 13.57 6.05 6.88
CA THR A 71 14.77 6.70 7.38
C THR A 71 14.39 7.90 8.23
N VAL A 72 14.85 7.92 9.47
CA VAL A 72 14.65 9.02 10.41
C VAL A 72 16.01 9.63 10.73
N THR A 73 16.19 10.89 10.38
CA THR A 73 17.45 11.61 10.57
C THR A 73 17.34 12.56 11.76
N PHE A 74 18.21 12.34 12.73
CA PHE A 74 18.47 13.27 13.82
C PHE A 74 19.76 14.05 13.54
N SER A 75 20.00 15.10 14.33
CA SER A 75 21.20 15.93 14.19
C SER A 75 22.50 15.15 14.42
N ASP A 76 22.47 14.09 15.22
CA ASP A 76 23.61 13.29 15.62
C ASP A 76 23.61 11.86 15.05
N GLU A 77 22.47 11.36 14.58
CA GLU A 77 22.36 9.99 14.06
C GLU A 77 21.24 9.84 13.03
N THR A 78 21.30 8.77 12.27
CA THR A 78 20.24 8.34 11.36
C THR A 78 19.82 6.93 11.73
N ILE A 79 18.52 6.72 11.91
CA ILE A 79 17.96 5.43 12.27
C ILE A 79 16.95 4.94 11.24
N ALA A 80 16.70 3.64 11.21
CA ALA A 80 15.61 3.03 10.45
C ALA A 80 14.46 2.68 11.39
N ALA A 81 13.29 3.23 11.16
CA ALA A 81 12.06 2.90 11.89
C ALA A 81 11.13 2.06 11.02
N VAL A 82 10.23 1.33 11.65
CA VAL A 82 9.26 0.48 10.95
C VAL A 82 7.88 1.12 11.00
N ILE A 83 7.17 1.12 9.89
CA ILE A 83 5.79 1.57 9.82
C ILE A 83 4.90 0.51 10.46
N MET A 84 4.32 0.81 11.61
CA MET A 84 3.39 -0.07 12.31
C MET A 84 1.94 0.18 11.93
N GLU A 85 1.61 1.42 11.58
CA GLU A 85 0.28 1.83 11.16
C GLU A 85 0.40 2.84 10.03
N SER A 86 -0.40 2.67 8.99
CA SER A 86 -0.44 3.57 7.84
C SER A 86 -1.89 3.73 7.38
N ASN A 87 -2.38 4.96 7.40
CA ASN A 87 -3.67 5.33 6.84
C ASN A 87 -3.59 6.72 6.19
N ASP A 88 -4.71 7.23 5.67
CA ASP A 88 -4.73 8.50 4.93
C ASP A 88 -4.39 9.71 5.80
N SER A 89 -4.58 9.62 7.11
CA SER A 89 -4.40 10.74 8.04
C SER A 89 -3.17 10.60 8.95
N THR A 90 -2.68 9.40 9.19
CA THR A 90 -1.66 9.15 10.22
C THR A 90 -0.70 8.04 9.81
N PHE A 91 0.59 8.23 10.15
CA PHE A 91 1.58 7.16 10.20
C PHE A 91 2.03 6.95 11.65
N THR A 92 2.22 5.70 12.03
CA THR A 92 2.87 5.35 13.29
C THR A 92 4.16 4.59 12.99
N LEU A 93 5.28 5.15 13.40
CA LEU A 93 6.62 4.57 13.23
C LEU A 93 7.14 4.11 14.57
N VAL A 94 7.83 2.99 14.60
CA VAL A 94 8.40 2.41 15.82
C VAL A 94 9.86 2.01 15.60
N LYS A 95 10.70 2.36 16.56
CA LYS A 95 12.09 1.89 16.68
C LYS A 95 12.42 1.74 18.17
N ASP A 96 12.60 0.51 18.64
CA ASP A 96 12.84 0.19 20.03
C ASP A 96 11.76 0.81 20.95
N ASN A 97 12.13 1.70 21.87
CA ASN A 97 11.20 2.41 22.75
C ASN A 97 10.72 3.77 22.18
N LEU A 98 11.10 4.09 20.96
CA LEU A 98 10.68 5.31 20.29
C LEU A 98 9.43 5.04 19.44
N ILE A 99 8.39 5.82 19.67
CA ILE A 99 7.16 5.81 18.88
C ILE A 99 6.98 7.20 18.28
N MET A 100 6.80 7.28 16.98
CA MET A 100 6.57 8.53 16.25
C MET A 100 5.22 8.45 15.57
N ARG A 101 4.33 9.34 15.92
CA ARG A 101 3.03 9.48 15.28
C ARG A 101 3.02 10.73 14.41
N ILE A 102 2.85 10.54 13.11
CA ILE A 102 2.88 11.61 12.12
C ILE A 102 1.45 11.93 11.69
N ASP A 103 1.06 13.19 11.88
CA ASP A 103 -0.17 13.71 11.31
C ASP A 103 0.12 14.13 9.85
N ARG A 104 -0.47 13.42 8.90
CA ARG A 104 -0.21 13.64 7.47
C ARG A 104 -0.82 14.95 6.95
N GLU A 105 -1.81 15.47 7.62
CA GLU A 105 -2.47 16.72 7.23
C GLU A 105 -1.66 17.94 7.69
N SER A 106 -1.31 18.00 8.95
CA SER A 106 -0.60 19.14 9.55
C SER A 106 0.93 19.05 9.43
N GLY A 107 1.47 17.84 9.24
CA GLY A 107 2.91 17.58 9.30
C GLY A 107 3.47 17.47 10.71
N THR A 108 2.65 17.58 11.74
CA THR A 108 3.10 17.47 13.12
C THR A 108 3.48 16.05 13.47
N ILE A 109 4.64 15.89 14.10
CA ILE A 109 5.14 14.60 14.57
C ILE A 109 5.11 14.59 16.08
N ARG A 110 4.35 13.65 16.67
CA ARG A 110 4.41 13.35 18.09
C ARG A 110 5.46 12.27 18.33
N MET A 111 6.54 12.63 18.99
CA MET A 111 7.60 11.71 19.37
C MET A 111 7.41 11.30 20.82
N THR A 112 7.30 10.01 21.09
CA THR A 112 7.13 9.44 22.43
C THR A 112 8.31 8.54 22.76
N ARG A 113 8.94 8.77 23.90
CA ARG A 113 9.95 7.90 24.49
C ARG A 113 9.54 7.53 25.92
N GLY A 114 9.20 6.26 26.15
CA GLY A 114 8.66 5.83 27.42
C GLY A 114 7.35 6.53 27.76
N THR A 115 7.32 7.30 28.83
CA THR A 115 6.14 8.05 29.30
C THR A 115 6.12 9.53 28.84
N ARG A 116 7.18 9.99 28.19
CA ARG A 116 7.32 11.39 27.76
C ARG A 116 7.05 11.53 26.27
N TYR A 117 6.36 12.59 25.89
CA TYR A 117 6.15 12.92 24.48
C TYR A 117 6.39 14.39 24.21
N VAL A 118 6.68 14.69 22.95
CA VAL A 118 6.82 16.04 22.42
C VAL A 118 6.20 16.13 21.04
N ASN A 119 5.59 17.26 20.72
CA ASN A 119 5.10 17.54 19.38
C ASN A 119 6.10 18.42 18.63
N ILE A 120 6.45 18.03 17.42
CA ILE A 120 7.42 18.71 16.58
C ILE A 120 6.72 19.13 15.30
N ALA A 121 6.82 20.41 14.96
CA ALA A 121 6.27 20.94 13.72
C ALA A 121 7.21 20.61 12.55
N CYS A 122 6.67 19.91 11.55
CA CYS A 122 7.40 19.55 10.34
C CYS A 122 6.59 19.95 9.11
N THR A 123 7.26 20.08 7.98
CA THR A 123 6.66 20.39 6.68
C THR A 123 6.62 19.12 5.84
N ARG A 124 5.45 18.74 5.39
CA ARG A 124 5.22 17.59 4.52
C ARG A 124 5.47 17.97 3.07
N THR A 125 6.26 17.17 2.37
CA THR A 125 6.44 17.24 0.92
C THR A 125 6.12 15.88 0.31
N VAL A 126 5.33 15.86 -0.76
CA VAL A 126 4.97 14.64 -1.48
C VAL A 126 5.59 14.67 -2.86
N PHE A 127 6.36 13.64 -3.17
CA PHE A 127 6.94 13.43 -4.49
C PHE A 127 6.16 12.35 -5.22
N ARG A 128 5.75 12.63 -6.42
CA ARG A 128 5.10 11.68 -7.33
C ARG A 128 5.97 11.53 -8.57
N MET A 129 6.34 10.30 -8.84
CA MET A 129 7.03 9.95 -10.08
C MET A 129 6.13 9.07 -10.95
#